data_f9e46a7e9cbcfa21b436b1e675980b9f
#
_entry.id   f9e46a7e9cbcfa21b436b1e675980b9f
#
_cell.length_a   1.000
_cell.length_b   1.000
_cell.length_c   1.000
_cell.angle_alpha   90.00
_cell.angle_beta   90.00
_cell.angle_gamma   90.00
#
_symmetry.space_group_name_H-M   'P 1'
#
loop_
_entity.id
_entity.type
_entity.pdbx_description
1 polymer ?
#
loop_
_entity_poly.entity_id
_entity_poly.type
_entity_poly.pdbx_seq_one_letter_code
_entity_poly.pdbx_strand_id
1 'polypeptide(L)'
;APGHSFQGALALEQQALPKFRRQTYFSGFGEGWGLYTEYIGEEMGIYRTPYERFGKLSYEMWRAVRLVVDTGIHHYGWSRQQAVDYLASRTALSTREVNTEVDRYISWPGQALAYKLGELTIRRVRAKAEQALGPKFDIRKFHDVVLSLGSVPLPTLEERIDAFIADGGQGLPGVAYP
;
A
#
# COMPACT_ATOMS: atom_id res chain seq x y z
N ALA A 1 8.19 8.68 9.96
CA ALA A 1 7.26 7.59 9.73
C ALA A 1 7.71 6.75 8.53
N PRO A 2 7.57 5.42 8.55
CA PRO A 2 8.11 4.52 7.53
C PRO A 2 7.34 4.52 6.20
N GLY A 3 6.43 5.47 5.97
CA GLY A 3 5.60 5.59 4.78
C GLY A 3 6.33 6.17 3.56
N HIS A 4 5.64 7.04 2.82
CA HIS A 4 6.14 7.61 1.55
C HIS A 4 7.49 8.31 1.63
N SER A 5 7.78 9.02 2.72
CA SER A 5 9.06 9.72 2.87
C SER A 5 10.25 8.76 2.86
N PHE A 6 10.13 7.65 3.59
CA PHE A 6 11.17 6.62 3.63
C PHE A 6 11.28 5.88 2.30
N GLN A 7 10.15 5.48 1.72
CA GLN A 7 10.09 4.85 0.41
C GLN A 7 10.76 5.71 -0.67
N GLY A 8 10.41 7.01 -0.72
CA GLY A 8 10.98 7.95 -1.70
C GLY A 8 12.47 8.18 -1.50
N ALA A 9 12.93 8.34 -0.26
CA ALA A 9 14.34 8.51 0.06
C ALA A 9 15.16 7.30 -0.41
N LEU A 10 14.74 6.09 -0.07
CA LEU A 10 15.42 4.86 -0.50
C LEU A 10 15.45 4.71 -2.03
N ALA A 11 14.36 5.06 -2.72
CA ALA A 11 14.32 4.98 -4.18
C ALA A 11 15.36 5.95 -4.82
N LEU A 12 15.54 7.14 -4.27
CA LEU A 12 16.52 8.11 -4.75
C LEU A 12 17.97 7.69 -4.47
N GLU A 13 18.20 6.96 -3.38
CA GLU A 13 19.51 6.44 -2.99
C GLU A 13 19.99 5.25 -3.83
N GLN A 14 19.10 4.59 -4.59
CA GLN A 14 19.42 3.42 -5.42
C GLN A 14 20.27 3.79 -6.63
N GLN A 15 21.57 4.05 -6.41
CA GLN A 15 22.49 4.48 -7.47
C GLN A 15 22.67 3.47 -8.61
N ALA A 16 22.45 2.18 -8.36
CA ALA A 16 22.48 1.13 -9.36
C ALA A 16 21.30 1.19 -10.35
N LEU A 17 20.21 1.85 -9.98
CA LEU A 17 19.06 2.01 -10.87
C LEU A 17 19.27 3.17 -11.84
N PRO A 18 18.86 3.03 -13.11
CA PRO A 18 18.84 4.16 -14.07
C PRO A 18 18.05 5.35 -13.52
N LYS A 19 18.41 6.57 -13.91
CA LYS A 19 17.79 7.80 -13.41
C LYS A 19 16.26 7.80 -13.51
N PHE A 20 15.71 7.35 -14.65
CA PHE A 20 14.26 7.29 -14.84
C PHE A 20 13.59 6.35 -13.84
N ARG A 21 14.20 5.22 -13.49
CA ARG A 21 13.69 4.27 -12.52
C ARG A 21 13.62 4.84 -11.10
N ARG A 22 14.56 5.68 -10.72
CA ARG A 22 14.57 6.35 -9.41
C ARG A 22 13.49 7.42 -9.28
N GLN A 23 12.96 7.91 -10.40
CA GLN A 23 11.93 8.96 -10.46
C GLN A 23 10.55 8.42 -10.88
N THR A 24 10.48 7.18 -11.36
CA THR A 24 9.21 6.56 -11.75
C THR A 24 8.35 6.30 -10.53
N TYR A 25 7.07 6.58 -10.63
CA TYR A 25 6.09 6.32 -9.58
C TYR A 25 4.93 5.48 -10.12
N PHE A 26 4.73 4.31 -9.53
CA PHE A 26 3.56 3.47 -9.74
C PHE A 26 2.66 3.60 -8.51
N SER A 27 1.49 4.19 -8.68
CA SER A 27 0.60 4.52 -7.56
C SER A 27 0.18 3.29 -6.75
N GLY A 28 -0.08 2.15 -7.39
CA GLY A 28 -0.39 0.91 -6.68
C GLY A 28 0.71 0.45 -5.73
N PHE A 29 1.98 0.61 -6.12
CA PHE A 29 3.12 0.32 -5.25
C PHE A 29 3.27 1.38 -4.15
N GLY A 30 3.29 2.66 -4.54
CA GLY A 30 3.53 3.75 -3.60
C GLY A 30 2.44 3.89 -2.54
N GLU A 31 1.20 4.00 -2.96
CA GLU A 31 0.05 4.11 -2.05
C GLU A 31 -0.18 2.82 -1.25
N GLY A 32 0.06 1.67 -1.91
CA GLY A 32 0.00 0.37 -1.26
C GLY A 32 1.01 0.24 -0.11
N TRP A 33 2.25 0.68 -0.31
CA TRP A 33 3.26 0.75 0.76
C TRP A 33 2.82 1.68 1.88
N GLY A 34 2.31 2.88 1.56
CA GLY A 34 1.82 3.83 2.55
C GLY A 34 0.74 3.21 3.45
N LEU A 35 -0.26 2.57 2.86
CA LEU A 35 -1.34 1.93 3.61
C LEU A 35 -0.85 0.67 4.37
N TYR A 36 0.06 -0.10 3.79
CA TYR A 36 0.70 -1.23 4.46
C TYR A 36 1.49 -0.80 5.71
N THR A 37 2.13 0.38 5.69
CA THR A 37 2.83 0.88 6.88
C THR A 37 1.87 1.29 8.00
N GLU A 38 0.65 1.71 7.70
CA GLU A 38 -0.40 1.91 8.72
C GLU A 38 -0.78 0.56 9.39
N TYR A 39 -0.83 -0.53 8.61
CA TYR A 39 -1.06 -1.87 9.14
C TYR A 39 0.10 -2.34 10.06
N ILE A 40 1.36 -2.16 9.63
CA ILE A 40 2.53 -2.49 10.47
C ILE A 40 2.52 -1.71 11.79
N GLY A 41 1.95 -0.52 11.81
CA GLY A 41 1.80 0.28 13.01
C GLY A 41 1.09 -0.45 14.17
N GLU A 42 0.20 -1.40 13.86
CA GLU A 42 -0.40 -2.27 14.89
C GLU A 42 0.61 -3.26 15.46
N GLU A 43 1.39 -3.92 14.58
CA GLU A 43 2.45 -4.87 14.99
C GLU A 43 3.54 -4.17 15.82
N MET A 44 3.82 -2.92 15.51
CA MET A 44 4.78 -2.08 16.26
C MET A 44 4.22 -1.53 17.57
N GLY A 45 2.94 -1.73 17.88
CA GLY A 45 2.29 -1.22 19.09
C GLY A 45 2.17 0.32 19.13
N ILE A 46 2.12 0.98 17.96
CA ILE A 46 2.01 2.43 17.87
C ILE A 46 0.64 2.90 18.32
N TYR A 47 -0.42 2.17 17.99
CA TYR A 47 -1.79 2.48 18.38
C TYR A 47 -2.08 1.98 19.79
N ARG A 48 -2.05 2.87 20.77
CA ARG A 48 -2.10 2.55 22.21
C ARG A 48 -3.50 2.57 22.79
N THR A 49 -4.41 3.35 22.19
CA THR A 49 -5.76 3.57 22.68
C THR A 49 -6.81 3.02 21.71
N PRO A 50 -8.02 2.69 22.17
CA PRO A 50 -9.15 2.33 21.31
C PRO A 50 -9.48 3.43 20.28
N TYR A 51 -9.31 4.69 20.64
CA TYR A 51 -9.56 5.83 19.74
C TYR A 51 -8.57 5.88 18.57
N GLU A 52 -7.28 5.64 18.83
CA GLU A 52 -6.25 5.57 17.78
C GLU A 52 -6.51 4.40 16.83
N ARG A 53 -6.89 3.23 17.37
CA ARG A 53 -7.27 2.07 16.58
C ARG A 53 -8.53 2.33 15.75
N PHE A 54 -9.53 2.99 16.33
CA PHE A 54 -10.73 3.40 15.59
C PHE A 54 -10.38 4.36 14.44
N GLY A 55 -9.51 5.33 14.68
CA GLY A 55 -9.01 6.24 13.64
C GLY A 55 -8.34 5.48 12.49
N LYS A 56 -7.43 4.55 12.81
CA LYS A 56 -6.77 3.69 11.81
C LYS A 56 -7.79 2.88 11.01
N LEU A 57 -8.74 2.22 11.68
CA LEU A 57 -9.76 1.40 11.02
C LEU A 57 -10.71 2.25 10.16
N SER A 58 -11.03 3.47 10.59
CA SER A 58 -11.85 4.41 9.81
C SER A 58 -11.15 4.79 8.50
N TYR A 59 -9.85 5.04 8.53
CA TYR A 59 -9.07 5.29 7.34
C TYR A 59 -8.90 4.06 6.46
N GLU A 60 -8.75 2.88 7.04
CA GLU A 60 -8.69 1.62 6.29
C GLU A 60 -10.03 1.34 5.59
N MET A 61 -11.16 1.53 6.29
CA MET A 61 -12.50 1.40 5.70
C MET A 61 -12.68 2.38 4.54
N TRP A 62 -12.27 3.62 4.71
CA TRP A 62 -12.31 4.60 3.63
C TRP A 62 -11.57 4.10 2.37
N ARG A 63 -10.34 3.54 2.50
CA ARG A 63 -9.61 2.99 1.35
C ARG A 63 -10.29 1.75 0.75
N ALA A 64 -10.94 0.93 1.58
CA ALA A 64 -11.71 -0.20 1.09
C ALA A 64 -12.96 0.23 0.29
N VAL A 65 -13.68 1.24 0.78
CA VAL A 65 -14.86 1.80 0.09
C VAL A 65 -14.50 2.41 -1.25
N ARG A 66 -13.31 2.99 -1.40
CA ARG A 66 -12.81 3.53 -2.68
C ARG A 66 -12.80 2.49 -3.81
N LEU A 67 -12.52 1.20 -3.50
CA LEU A 67 -12.55 0.13 -4.50
C LEU A 67 -13.93 0.01 -5.17
N VAL A 68 -14.99 0.19 -4.39
CA VAL A 68 -16.37 0.08 -4.89
C VAL A 68 -16.80 1.38 -5.57
N VAL A 69 -16.49 2.53 -4.97
CA VAL A 69 -16.95 3.83 -5.48
C VAL A 69 -16.29 4.17 -6.81
N ASP A 70 -14.98 3.98 -6.94
CA ASP A 70 -14.25 4.28 -8.18
C ASP A 70 -14.75 3.39 -9.33
N THR A 71 -14.86 2.07 -9.12
CA THR A 71 -15.41 1.15 -10.12
C THR A 71 -16.89 1.42 -10.37
N GLY A 72 -17.64 1.80 -9.35
CA GLY A 72 -19.03 2.22 -9.47
C GLY A 72 -19.19 3.38 -10.46
N ILE A 73 -18.39 4.43 -10.30
CA ILE A 73 -18.43 5.60 -11.16
C ILE A 73 -17.97 5.25 -12.59
N HIS A 74 -16.76 4.70 -12.74
CA HIS A 74 -16.08 4.61 -14.02
C HIS A 74 -16.43 3.37 -14.86
N HIS A 75 -16.91 2.30 -14.21
CA HIS A 75 -17.28 1.07 -14.92
C HIS A 75 -18.79 0.84 -14.94
N TYR A 76 -19.48 1.08 -13.81
CA TYR A 76 -20.91 0.80 -13.69
C TYR A 76 -21.81 2.03 -13.90
N GLY A 77 -21.24 3.20 -14.20
CA GLY A 77 -22.00 4.40 -14.52
C GLY A 77 -22.79 4.99 -13.35
N TRP A 78 -22.28 4.83 -12.12
CA TRP A 78 -22.90 5.44 -10.96
C TRP A 78 -22.94 6.97 -11.08
N SER A 79 -24.08 7.54 -10.69
CA SER A 79 -24.16 8.98 -10.50
C SER A 79 -23.28 9.42 -9.33
N ARG A 80 -22.91 10.72 -9.35
CA ARG A 80 -22.21 11.35 -8.24
C ARG A 80 -22.93 11.12 -6.91
N GLN A 81 -24.26 11.22 -6.88
CA GLN A 81 -25.06 11.05 -5.66
C GLN A 81 -24.97 9.61 -5.14
N GLN A 82 -25.05 8.59 -6.00
CA GLN A 82 -24.86 7.20 -5.58
C GLN A 82 -23.50 6.97 -4.94
N ALA A 83 -22.45 7.57 -5.49
CA ALA A 83 -21.10 7.49 -4.94
C ALA A 83 -21.00 8.18 -3.56
N VAL A 84 -21.60 9.36 -3.42
CA VAL A 84 -21.68 10.10 -2.14
C VAL A 84 -22.41 9.28 -1.08
N ASP A 85 -23.61 8.76 -1.40
CA ASP A 85 -24.42 7.99 -0.47
C ASP A 85 -23.71 6.71 -0.01
N TYR A 86 -23.04 6.03 -0.95
CA TYR A 86 -22.28 4.82 -0.65
C TYR A 86 -21.11 5.10 0.29
N LEU A 87 -20.33 6.14 0.02
CA LEU A 87 -19.18 6.54 0.84
C LEU A 87 -19.63 7.03 2.22
N ALA A 88 -20.64 7.90 2.27
CA ALA A 88 -21.17 8.46 3.53
C ALA A 88 -21.73 7.39 4.47
N SER A 89 -22.45 6.40 3.92
CA SER A 89 -23.10 5.35 4.74
C SER A 89 -22.12 4.33 5.33
N ARG A 90 -20.85 4.32 4.92
CA ARG A 90 -19.86 3.30 5.30
C ARG A 90 -18.60 3.87 5.94
N THR A 91 -18.50 5.18 6.05
CA THR A 91 -17.34 5.85 6.65
C THR A 91 -17.77 6.87 7.70
N ALA A 92 -16.86 7.22 8.59
CA ALA A 92 -17.05 8.28 9.57
C ALA A 92 -16.57 9.66 9.06
N LEU A 93 -16.43 9.80 7.73
CA LEU A 93 -16.01 11.06 7.12
C LEU A 93 -17.11 12.13 7.22
N SER A 94 -16.72 13.38 7.35
CA SER A 94 -17.66 14.49 7.31
C SER A 94 -18.32 14.59 5.92
N THR A 95 -19.53 15.14 5.85
CA THR A 95 -20.23 15.37 4.58
C THR A 95 -19.38 16.16 3.58
N ARG A 96 -18.59 17.12 4.06
CA ARG A 96 -17.69 17.90 3.22
C ARG A 96 -16.59 17.02 2.61
N GLU A 97 -15.93 16.21 3.41
CA GLU A 97 -14.89 15.29 2.96
C GLU A 97 -15.43 14.27 1.95
N VAL A 98 -16.59 13.67 2.23
CA VAL A 98 -17.25 12.74 1.30
C VAL A 98 -17.46 13.39 -0.07
N ASN A 99 -18.01 14.58 -0.12
CA ASN A 99 -18.24 15.29 -1.38
C ASN A 99 -16.93 15.61 -2.11
N THR A 100 -15.95 16.15 -1.41
CA THR A 100 -14.64 16.48 -1.99
C THR A 100 -13.93 15.22 -2.54
N GLU A 101 -14.00 14.10 -1.81
CA GLU A 101 -13.40 12.86 -2.24
C GLU A 101 -14.08 12.25 -3.47
N VAL A 102 -15.42 12.27 -3.53
CA VAL A 102 -16.13 11.80 -4.72
C VAL A 102 -15.79 12.62 -5.95
N ASP A 103 -15.71 13.95 -5.82
CA ASP A 103 -15.31 14.83 -6.91
C ASP A 103 -13.87 14.54 -7.37
N ARG A 104 -12.98 14.22 -6.44
CA ARG A 104 -11.62 13.76 -6.75
C ARG A 104 -11.61 12.43 -7.50
N TYR A 105 -12.43 11.45 -7.11
CA TYR A 105 -12.49 10.16 -7.81
C TYR A 105 -13.02 10.32 -9.23
N ILE A 106 -14.03 11.15 -9.44
CA ILE A 106 -14.55 11.48 -10.79
C ILE A 106 -13.45 12.06 -11.68
N SER A 107 -12.64 12.95 -11.11
CA SER A 107 -11.59 13.68 -11.85
C SER A 107 -10.34 12.82 -12.11
N TRP A 108 -10.15 11.74 -11.36
CA TRP A 108 -8.92 10.95 -11.39
C TRP A 108 -9.19 9.43 -11.37
N PRO A 109 -9.68 8.87 -12.49
CA PRO A 109 -10.07 7.46 -12.59
C PRO A 109 -8.94 6.50 -12.17
N GLY A 110 -9.29 5.51 -11.33
CA GLY A 110 -8.40 4.44 -10.92
C GLY A 110 -7.38 4.80 -9.81
N GLN A 111 -7.13 6.08 -9.56
CA GLN A 111 -6.17 6.46 -8.50
C GLN A 111 -6.63 6.01 -7.11
N ALA A 112 -7.92 6.09 -6.84
CA ALA A 112 -8.51 5.68 -5.58
C ALA A 112 -8.35 4.18 -5.27
N LEU A 113 -8.20 3.34 -6.29
CA LEU A 113 -7.98 1.90 -6.17
C LEU A 113 -6.57 1.55 -5.68
N ALA A 114 -5.60 2.39 -5.99
CA ALA A 114 -4.16 2.14 -5.79
C ALA A 114 -3.82 1.75 -4.34
N TYR A 115 -4.44 2.41 -3.37
CA TYR A 115 -4.19 2.22 -1.94
C TYR A 115 -4.46 0.79 -1.48
N LYS A 116 -5.70 0.36 -1.59
CA LYS A 116 -6.13 -0.94 -1.04
C LYS A 116 -5.64 -2.11 -1.89
N LEU A 117 -5.62 -1.98 -3.22
CA LEU A 117 -5.06 -3.02 -4.09
C LEU A 117 -3.57 -3.25 -3.81
N GLY A 118 -2.80 -2.16 -3.66
CA GLY A 118 -1.38 -2.25 -3.35
C GLY A 118 -1.13 -2.87 -1.97
N GLU A 119 -1.85 -2.40 -0.94
CA GLU A 119 -1.74 -2.95 0.42
C GLU A 119 -2.10 -4.43 0.46
N LEU A 120 -3.19 -4.84 -0.16
CA LEU A 120 -3.60 -6.26 -0.21
C LEU A 120 -2.56 -7.11 -0.94
N THR A 121 -1.94 -6.59 -2.00
CA THR A 121 -0.87 -7.30 -2.71
C THR A 121 0.35 -7.48 -1.81
N ILE A 122 0.82 -6.41 -1.15
CA ILE A 122 1.99 -6.49 -0.24
C ILE A 122 1.71 -7.46 0.90
N ARG A 123 0.55 -7.42 1.53
CA ARG A 123 0.17 -8.36 2.59
C ARG A 123 0.11 -9.81 2.09
N ARG A 124 -0.44 -10.02 0.91
CA ARG A 124 -0.53 -11.36 0.31
C ARG A 124 0.83 -11.95 0.02
N VAL A 125 1.74 -11.19 -0.58
CA VAL A 125 3.10 -11.68 -0.85
C VAL A 125 3.93 -11.84 0.43
N ARG A 126 3.70 -11.01 1.45
CA ARG A 126 4.27 -11.19 2.78
C ARG A 126 3.81 -12.51 3.41
N ALA A 127 2.51 -12.76 3.46
CA ALA A 127 1.96 -14.00 4.01
C ALA A 127 2.50 -15.24 3.25
N LYS A 128 2.64 -15.16 1.92
CA LYS A 128 3.27 -16.20 1.10
C LYS A 128 4.71 -16.44 1.52
N ALA A 129 5.50 -15.38 1.73
CA ALA A 129 6.89 -15.49 2.17
C ALA A 129 7.00 -16.05 3.60
N GLU A 130 6.18 -15.60 4.53
CA GLU A 130 6.09 -16.13 5.91
C GLU A 130 5.81 -17.63 5.91
N GLN A 131 4.82 -18.07 5.13
CA GLN A 131 4.45 -19.46 5.02
C GLN A 131 5.57 -20.33 4.41
N ALA A 132 6.19 -19.84 3.33
CA ALA A 132 7.20 -20.61 2.60
C ALA A 132 8.53 -20.71 3.35
N LEU A 133 8.94 -19.65 4.02
CA LEU A 133 10.24 -19.57 4.69
C LEU A 133 10.19 -20.03 6.16
N GLY A 134 9.01 -20.00 6.78
CA GLY A 134 8.85 -20.40 8.19
C GLY A 134 9.84 -19.68 9.10
N PRO A 135 10.62 -20.40 9.91
CA PRO A 135 11.58 -19.77 10.83
C PRO A 135 12.71 -18.97 10.17
N LYS A 136 12.89 -19.08 8.86
CA LYS A 136 13.88 -18.31 8.11
C LYS A 136 13.35 -16.93 7.66
N PHE A 137 12.03 -16.69 7.81
CA PHE A 137 11.45 -15.40 7.45
C PHE A 137 11.97 -14.30 8.38
N ASP A 138 12.48 -13.23 7.79
CA ASP A 138 12.86 -12.01 8.48
C ASP A 138 12.15 -10.82 7.83
N ILE A 139 11.30 -10.17 8.61
CA ILE A 139 10.49 -9.03 8.13
C ILE A 139 11.36 -7.87 7.64
N ARG A 140 12.55 -7.65 8.19
CA ARG A 140 13.47 -6.60 7.77
C ARG A 140 13.99 -6.88 6.36
N LYS A 141 14.42 -8.12 6.11
CA LYS A 141 14.85 -8.59 4.79
C LYS A 141 13.74 -8.48 3.75
N PHE A 142 12.51 -8.85 4.15
CA PHE A 142 11.34 -8.70 3.29
C PHE A 142 11.11 -7.24 2.90
N HIS A 143 11.13 -6.31 3.86
CA HIS A 143 10.92 -4.90 3.59
C HIS A 143 12.03 -4.31 2.71
N ASP A 144 13.28 -4.67 2.95
CA ASP A 144 14.41 -4.23 2.13
C ASP A 144 14.26 -4.71 0.69
N VAL A 145 13.87 -5.98 0.51
CA VAL A 145 13.62 -6.55 -0.83
C VAL A 145 12.47 -5.83 -1.53
N VAL A 146 11.37 -5.53 -0.82
CA VAL A 146 10.25 -4.75 -1.37
C VAL A 146 10.71 -3.38 -1.87
N LEU A 147 11.52 -2.67 -1.09
CA LEU A 147 11.90 -1.29 -1.37
C LEU A 147 13.12 -1.14 -2.30
N SER A 148 13.90 -2.21 -2.49
CA SER A 148 15.18 -2.18 -3.21
C SER A 148 15.07 -1.85 -4.71
N LEU A 149 13.90 -2.05 -5.30
CA LEU A 149 13.67 -1.82 -6.73
C LEU A 149 13.18 -0.41 -7.07
N GLY A 150 13.02 0.46 -6.08
CA GLY A 150 12.23 1.68 -6.26
C GLY A 150 10.77 1.34 -6.53
N SER A 151 10.02 2.25 -7.15
CA SER A 151 8.62 2.00 -7.49
C SER A 151 8.50 1.08 -8.70
N VAL A 152 7.70 0.02 -8.58
CA VAL A 152 7.48 -1.01 -9.62
C VAL A 152 5.99 -1.33 -9.78
N PRO A 153 5.57 -1.89 -10.93
CA PRO A 153 4.24 -2.52 -11.05
C PRO A 153 4.07 -3.65 -10.04
N LEU A 154 2.84 -3.85 -9.54
CA LEU A 154 2.56 -4.89 -8.54
C LEU A 154 2.95 -6.32 -9.00
N PRO A 155 2.74 -6.72 -10.26
CA PRO A 155 3.22 -8.04 -10.72
C PRO A 155 4.74 -8.19 -10.60
N THR A 156 5.51 -7.14 -10.91
CA THR A 156 6.98 -7.17 -10.75
C THR A 156 7.39 -7.30 -9.29
N LEU A 157 6.64 -6.69 -8.37
CA LEU A 157 6.85 -6.91 -6.94
C LEU A 157 6.60 -8.38 -6.56
N GLU A 158 5.53 -8.99 -7.07
CA GLU A 158 5.22 -10.40 -6.82
C GLU A 158 6.35 -11.32 -7.29
N GLU A 159 6.83 -11.13 -8.52
CA GLU A 159 7.97 -11.88 -9.08
C GLU A 159 9.24 -11.72 -8.21
N ARG A 160 9.48 -10.51 -7.71
CA ARG A 160 10.63 -10.25 -6.84
C ARG A 160 10.54 -10.99 -5.51
N ILE A 161 9.34 -11.07 -4.92
CA ILE A 161 9.15 -11.80 -3.68
C ILE A 161 9.21 -13.32 -3.93
N ASP A 162 8.77 -13.80 -5.08
CA ASP A 162 8.95 -15.20 -5.46
C ASP A 162 10.44 -15.58 -5.57
N ALA A 163 11.26 -14.72 -6.14
CA ALA A 163 12.70 -14.89 -6.15
C ALA A 163 13.31 -14.87 -4.73
N PHE A 164 12.86 -13.95 -3.86
CA PHE A 164 13.27 -13.90 -2.45
C PHE A 164 12.94 -15.20 -1.69
N ILE A 165 11.79 -15.80 -1.96
CA ILE A 165 11.41 -17.10 -1.37
C ILE A 165 12.32 -18.21 -1.93
N ALA A 166 12.54 -18.23 -3.24
CA ALA A 166 13.33 -19.25 -3.92
C ALA A 166 14.80 -19.28 -3.46
N ASP A 167 15.37 -18.12 -3.10
CA ASP A 167 16.74 -18.03 -2.58
C ASP A 167 16.84 -18.29 -1.07
N GLY A 168 15.77 -18.72 -0.43
CA GLY A 168 15.71 -19.07 0.99
C GLY A 168 15.63 -17.88 1.93
N GLY A 169 15.13 -16.74 1.47
CA GLY A 169 14.89 -15.55 2.28
C GLY A 169 16.16 -14.74 2.54
N GLN A 170 17.08 -14.73 1.58
CA GLN A 170 18.27 -13.89 1.68
C GLN A 170 17.91 -12.41 1.56
N GLY A 171 18.48 -11.59 2.45
CA GLY A 171 18.35 -10.13 2.36
C GLY A 171 19.20 -9.54 1.24
N LEU A 172 19.29 -8.22 1.21
CA LEU A 172 20.10 -7.53 0.21
C LEU A 172 21.60 -7.83 0.42
N PRO A 173 22.37 -8.03 -0.66
CA PRO A 173 23.81 -8.24 -0.55
C PRO A 173 24.50 -7.07 0.18
N GLY A 174 25.39 -7.39 1.12
CA GLY A 174 26.15 -6.41 1.87
C GLY A 174 25.41 -5.71 3.03
N VAL A 175 24.14 -6.06 3.27
CA VAL A 175 23.37 -5.55 4.43
C VAL A 175 23.48 -6.53 5.60
N ALA A 176 23.87 -6.02 6.77
CA ALA A 176 23.86 -6.82 8.01
C ALA A 176 22.46 -6.79 8.64
N TYR A 177 21.94 -7.96 8.97
CA TYR A 177 20.67 -8.13 9.70
C TYR A 177 20.95 -8.70 11.08
N PRO A 178 21.12 -7.83 12.11
CA PRO A 178 21.41 -8.24 13.48
C PRO A 178 20.25 -8.96 14.14
#